data_29cffef63dd19e48cbf01b8ec24f7c0f
#
_entry.id   29cffef63dd19e48cbf01b8ec24f7c0f
#
_cell.length_a   1.000
_cell.length_b   1.000
_cell.length_c   1.000
_cell.angle_alpha   90.00
_cell.angle_beta   90.00
_cell.angle_gamma   90.00
#
_symmetry.space_group_name_H-M   'P 1'
#
loop_
_entity.id
_entity.type
_entity.pdbx_description
1 polymer ?
#
loop_
_entity_poly.entity_id
_entity_poly.type
_entity_poly.pdbx_seq_one_letter_code
_entity_poly.pdbx_strand_id
1 'polypeptide(L)'
;MAEIIALDDVHDAGILIKKILSKKGHNVHTFTEEEEAISYARTNKVDLAILDIKLKKMSGIDVLAQMKKALPAIRAIMLTGYPTVETAREAISLGANEYCIKPIDKDELEEKVSKVLRG
;
A
#
# COMPACT_ATOMS: atom_id res chain seq x y z
N MET A 1 -5.69 6.57 -14.71
CA MET A 1 -4.33 6.56 -14.15
C MET A 1 -4.35 7.05 -12.69
N ALA A 2 -3.69 6.34 -11.81
CA ALA A 2 -3.67 6.69 -10.40
C ALA A 2 -2.24 6.93 -9.89
N GLU A 3 -2.12 7.77 -8.86
CA GLU A 3 -0.88 8.00 -8.13
C GLU A 3 -0.82 7.01 -6.97
N ILE A 4 0.15 6.11 -6.99
CA ILE A 4 0.24 4.99 -6.06
C ILE A 4 1.57 5.01 -5.31
N ILE A 5 1.52 4.86 -3.99
CA ILE A 5 2.70 4.59 -3.16
C ILE A 5 2.79 3.08 -2.96
N ALA A 6 4.00 2.53 -3.10
CA ALA A 6 4.29 1.15 -2.73
C ALA A 6 5.41 1.17 -1.69
N LEU A 7 5.09 0.77 -0.47
CA LEU A 7 6.04 0.75 0.65
C LEU A 7 6.31 -0.69 1.10
N ASP A 8 7.55 -1.11 0.97
CA ASP A 8 8.01 -2.42 1.40
C ASP A 8 9.50 -2.30 1.74
N ASP A 9 9.92 -2.83 2.87
CA ASP A 9 11.33 -2.76 3.28
C ASP A 9 12.25 -3.62 2.40
N VAL A 10 11.68 -4.53 1.60
CA VAL A 10 12.40 -5.28 0.58
C VAL A 10 12.27 -4.52 -0.74
N HIS A 11 13.37 -3.95 -1.20
CA HIS A 11 13.39 -3.12 -2.41
C HIS A 11 12.78 -3.83 -3.63
N ASP A 12 13.11 -5.11 -3.82
CA ASP A 12 12.64 -5.87 -4.99
C ASP A 12 11.12 -6.04 -5.00
N ALA A 13 10.48 -6.08 -3.84
CA ALA A 13 9.02 -6.17 -3.77
C ALA A 13 8.37 -4.90 -4.35
N GLY A 14 8.91 -3.74 -4.00
CA GLY A 14 8.44 -2.47 -4.57
C GLY A 14 8.64 -2.40 -6.08
N ILE A 15 9.80 -2.87 -6.56
CA ILE A 15 10.10 -2.90 -8.00
C ILE A 15 9.09 -3.79 -8.73
N LEU A 16 8.75 -4.94 -8.16
CA LEU A 16 7.76 -5.84 -8.75
C LEU A 16 6.38 -5.18 -8.84
N ILE A 17 5.94 -4.55 -7.75
CA ILE A 17 4.66 -3.83 -7.73
C ILE A 17 4.63 -2.74 -8.79
N LYS A 18 5.70 -1.96 -8.87
CA LYS A 18 5.81 -0.89 -9.87
C LYS A 18 5.74 -1.43 -11.29
N LYS A 19 6.46 -2.53 -11.56
CA LYS A 19 6.46 -3.15 -12.87
C LYS A 19 5.06 -3.61 -13.28
N ILE A 20 4.35 -4.26 -12.37
CA ILE A 20 3.00 -4.75 -12.61
C ILE A 20 2.03 -3.59 -12.90
N LEU A 21 2.02 -2.60 -12.03
CA LEU A 21 1.01 -1.55 -12.08
C LEU A 21 1.32 -0.46 -13.10
N SER A 22 2.59 -0.24 -13.43
CA SER A 22 2.97 0.71 -14.48
C SER A 22 2.44 0.25 -15.84
N LYS A 23 2.35 -1.05 -16.07
CA LYS A 23 1.77 -1.58 -17.32
C LYS A 23 0.29 -1.27 -17.45
N LYS A 24 -0.38 -0.99 -16.33
CA LYS A 24 -1.80 -0.59 -16.32
C LYS A 24 -1.98 0.93 -16.38
N GLY A 25 -0.91 1.67 -16.59
CA GLY A 25 -0.97 3.12 -16.73
C GLY A 25 -0.90 3.87 -15.42
N HIS A 26 -0.62 3.21 -14.30
CA HIS A 26 -0.50 3.89 -13.00
C HIS A 26 0.91 4.44 -12.80
N ASN A 27 0.99 5.51 -12.03
CA ASN A 27 2.25 6.12 -11.65
C ASN A 27 2.61 5.65 -10.23
N VAL A 28 3.62 4.78 -10.12
CA VAL A 28 3.96 4.12 -8.87
C VAL A 28 5.26 4.66 -8.30
N HIS A 29 5.20 5.11 -7.05
CA HIS A 29 6.34 5.64 -6.30
C HIS A 29 6.71 4.63 -5.22
N THR A 30 7.94 4.09 -5.28
CA THR A 30 8.38 3.03 -4.38
C THR A 30 9.20 3.60 -3.23
N PHE A 31 9.01 3.05 -2.05
CA PHE A 31 9.73 3.45 -0.84
C PHE A 31 10.12 2.20 -0.05
N THR A 32 11.27 2.28 0.61
CA THR A 32 11.70 1.24 1.56
C THR A 32 11.70 1.76 3.00
N GLU A 33 11.54 3.08 3.19
CA GLU A 33 11.53 3.70 4.51
C GLU A 33 10.17 4.30 4.81
N GLU A 34 9.65 4.01 5.99
CA GLU A 34 8.31 4.43 6.43
C GLU A 34 8.15 5.94 6.40
N GLU A 35 9.14 6.66 6.95
CA GLU A 35 9.06 8.11 7.07
C GLU A 35 9.07 8.81 5.72
N GLU A 36 9.81 8.26 4.76
CA GLU A 36 9.84 8.84 3.42
C GLU A 36 8.50 8.69 2.72
N ALA A 37 7.86 7.54 2.87
CA ALA A 37 6.55 7.31 2.29
C ALA A 37 5.50 8.24 2.92
N ILE A 38 5.52 8.38 4.23
CA ILE A 38 4.60 9.27 4.95
C ILE A 38 4.83 10.73 4.53
N SER A 39 6.08 11.14 4.45
CA SER A 39 6.43 12.50 4.04
C SER A 39 5.94 12.81 2.63
N TYR A 40 6.09 11.84 1.72
CA TYR A 40 5.59 11.98 0.36
C TYR A 40 4.07 12.19 0.34
N ALA A 41 3.34 11.43 1.15
CA ALA A 41 1.89 11.55 1.23
C ALA A 41 1.45 12.91 1.79
N ARG A 42 2.27 13.55 2.62
CA ARG A 42 1.95 14.86 3.18
C ARG A 42 2.06 15.99 2.17
N THR A 43 2.85 15.82 1.13
CA THR A 43 3.18 16.91 0.18
C THR A 43 2.75 16.60 -1.25
N ASN A 44 2.17 15.44 -1.51
CA ASN A 44 1.80 15.03 -2.86
C ASN A 44 0.41 14.42 -2.87
N LYS A 45 -0.22 14.44 -4.03
CA LYS A 45 -1.47 13.72 -4.24
C LYS A 45 -1.18 12.23 -4.33
N VAL A 46 -1.91 11.41 -3.58
CA VAL A 46 -1.81 9.96 -3.62
C VAL A 46 -3.22 9.39 -3.59
N ASP A 47 -3.52 8.53 -4.54
CA ASP A 47 -4.84 7.88 -4.64
C ASP A 47 -4.89 6.58 -3.86
N LEU A 48 -3.78 5.85 -3.84
CA LEU A 48 -3.71 4.50 -3.26
C LEU A 48 -2.33 4.26 -2.65
N ALA A 49 -2.30 3.67 -1.46
CA ALA A 49 -1.07 3.21 -0.83
C ALA A 49 -1.12 1.68 -0.72
N ILE A 50 -0.07 1.02 -1.19
CA ILE A 50 0.12 -0.41 -1.04
C ILE A 50 1.22 -0.58 0.00
N LEU A 51 0.88 -1.11 1.16
CA LEU A 51 1.73 -1.08 2.34
C LEU A 51 2.00 -2.48 2.87
N ASP A 52 3.27 -2.81 3.05
CA ASP A 52 3.64 -4.01 3.80
C ASP A 52 3.31 -3.76 5.27
N ILE A 53 2.72 -4.73 5.94
CA ILE A 53 2.38 -4.61 7.35
C ILE A 53 3.62 -4.70 8.23
N LYS A 54 4.51 -5.65 7.94
CA LYS A 54 5.67 -5.90 8.78
C LYS A 54 6.88 -5.13 8.28
N LEU A 55 7.03 -3.92 8.77
CA LEU A 55 8.13 -3.03 8.44
C LEU A 55 9.11 -2.91 9.61
N LYS A 56 10.25 -2.23 9.40
CA LYS A 56 11.34 -2.18 10.38
C LYS A 56 11.04 -1.32 11.59
N LYS A 57 10.50 -0.11 11.38
CA LYS A 57 10.34 0.88 12.45
C LYS A 57 8.93 0.96 13.00
N MET A 58 7.94 0.79 12.14
CA MET A 58 6.55 0.78 12.53
C MET A 58 5.78 -0.16 11.61
N SER A 59 4.61 -0.60 12.01
CA SER A 59 3.81 -1.45 11.15
C SER A 59 3.22 -0.64 9.98
N GLY A 60 2.88 -1.32 8.89
CA GLY A 60 2.18 -0.67 7.78
C GLY A 60 0.83 -0.12 8.20
N ILE A 61 0.23 -0.68 9.24
CA ILE A 61 -1.04 -0.18 9.81
C ILE A 61 -0.81 1.19 10.42
N ASP A 62 0.28 1.38 11.16
CA ASP A 62 0.64 2.69 11.72
C ASP A 62 0.95 3.70 10.61
N VAL A 63 1.62 3.25 9.55
CA VAL A 63 1.88 4.09 8.38
C VAL A 63 0.57 4.57 7.77
N LEU A 64 -0.40 3.66 7.60
CA LEU A 64 -1.71 4.02 7.07
C LEU A 64 -2.39 5.06 7.95
N ALA A 65 -2.34 4.90 9.27
CA ALA A 65 -2.93 5.87 10.19
C ALA A 65 -2.33 7.27 9.98
N GLN A 66 -1.01 7.35 9.81
CA GLN A 66 -0.33 8.63 9.55
C GLN A 66 -0.74 9.21 8.20
N MET A 67 -0.81 8.37 7.17
CA MET A 67 -1.20 8.83 5.84
C MET A 67 -2.64 9.35 5.80
N LYS A 68 -3.54 8.71 6.54
CA LYS A 68 -4.93 9.15 6.61
C LYS A 68 -5.11 10.50 7.31
N LYS A 69 -4.19 10.87 8.19
CA LYS A 69 -4.19 12.21 8.77
C LYS A 69 -3.91 13.28 7.73
N ALA A 70 -3.01 12.99 6.79
CA ALA A 70 -2.66 13.92 5.71
C ALA A 70 -3.64 13.85 4.54
N LEU A 71 -4.11 12.66 4.23
CA LEU A 71 -4.99 12.38 3.09
C LEU A 71 -6.14 11.51 3.55
N PRO A 72 -7.20 12.10 4.17
CA PRO A 72 -8.30 11.28 4.73
C PRO A 72 -9.00 10.37 3.73
N ALA A 73 -8.96 10.71 2.44
CA ALA A 73 -9.60 9.92 1.39
C ALA A 73 -8.67 8.88 0.76
N ILE A 74 -7.43 8.76 1.23
CA ILE A 74 -6.49 7.79 0.65
C ILE A 74 -7.03 6.38 0.81
N ARG A 75 -6.90 5.58 -0.24
CA ARG A 75 -7.25 4.17 -0.22
C ARG A 75 -6.00 3.36 0.06
N ALA A 76 -6.17 2.16 0.59
CA ALA A 76 -5.03 1.34 0.97
C ALA A 76 -5.28 -0.14 0.73
N ILE A 77 -4.22 -0.82 0.29
CA ILE A 77 -4.15 -2.27 0.22
C ILE A 77 -2.99 -2.69 1.12
N MET A 78 -3.27 -3.56 2.07
CA MET A 78 -2.22 -4.08 2.95
C MET A 78 -1.66 -5.38 2.38
N LEU A 79 -0.34 -5.52 2.39
CA LEU A 79 0.36 -6.73 1.97
C LEU A 79 1.08 -7.34 3.17
N THR A 80 1.05 -8.67 3.31
CA THR A 80 1.78 -9.33 4.36
C THR A 80 2.16 -10.77 4.00
N GLY A 81 3.36 -11.18 4.43
CA GLY A 81 3.76 -12.58 4.40
C GLY A 81 3.37 -13.34 5.67
N TYR A 82 2.86 -12.64 6.67
CA TYR A 82 2.51 -13.20 7.97
C TYR A 82 1.09 -12.81 8.37
N PRO A 83 0.07 -13.35 7.68
CA PRO A 83 -1.31 -12.96 7.94
C PRO A 83 -1.78 -13.48 9.29
N THR A 84 -2.43 -12.60 10.07
CA THR A 84 -3.11 -12.99 11.29
C THR A 84 -4.48 -12.34 11.29
N VAL A 85 -5.41 -12.93 12.06
CA VAL A 85 -6.75 -12.36 12.22
C VAL A 85 -6.66 -10.97 12.84
N GLU A 86 -5.74 -10.79 13.78
CA GLU A 86 -5.55 -9.51 14.47
C GLU A 86 -5.12 -8.41 13.53
N THR A 87 -4.10 -8.65 12.70
CA THR A 87 -3.62 -7.63 11.76
C THR A 87 -4.65 -7.32 10.69
N ALA A 88 -5.41 -8.32 10.24
CA ALA A 88 -6.48 -8.10 9.27
C ALA A 88 -7.58 -7.22 9.87
N ARG A 89 -7.98 -7.46 11.11
CA ARG A 89 -8.99 -6.64 11.79
C ARG A 89 -8.52 -5.22 12.00
N GLU A 90 -7.28 -5.03 12.44
CA GLU A 90 -6.72 -3.69 12.62
C GLU A 90 -6.68 -2.92 11.32
N ALA A 91 -6.24 -3.56 10.24
CA ALA A 91 -6.17 -2.92 8.94
C ALA A 91 -7.55 -2.44 8.48
N ILE A 92 -8.56 -3.31 8.60
CA ILE A 92 -9.93 -2.97 8.20
C ILE A 92 -10.49 -1.86 9.08
N SER A 93 -10.25 -1.91 10.39
CA SER A 93 -10.77 -0.89 11.31
C SER A 93 -10.16 0.49 11.04
N LEU A 94 -8.95 0.56 10.49
CA LEU A 94 -8.32 1.81 10.08
C LEU A 94 -8.69 2.24 8.67
N GLY A 95 -9.55 1.49 8.00
CA GLY A 95 -10.06 1.86 6.68
C GLY A 95 -9.26 1.33 5.51
N ALA A 96 -8.45 0.28 5.71
CA ALA A 96 -7.83 -0.40 4.57
C ALA A 96 -8.93 -1.03 3.71
N ASN A 97 -8.78 -0.90 2.40
CA ASN A 97 -9.81 -1.35 1.46
C ASN A 97 -9.66 -2.82 1.07
N GLU A 98 -8.42 -3.32 1.08
CA GLU A 98 -8.12 -4.70 0.73
C GLU A 98 -6.91 -5.21 1.50
N TYR A 99 -6.77 -6.52 1.52
CA TYR A 99 -5.71 -7.21 2.26
C TYR A 99 -5.21 -8.35 1.39
N CYS A 100 -3.93 -8.33 1.07
CA CYS A 100 -3.30 -9.35 0.22
C CYS A 100 -2.24 -10.11 0.99
N ILE A 101 -2.13 -11.40 0.71
CA ILE A 101 -1.12 -12.27 1.32
C ILE A 101 0.00 -12.49 0.31
N LYS A 102 1.25 -12.30 0.76
CA LYS A 102 2.42 -12.60 -0.08
C LYS A 102 2.58 -14.11 -0.24
N PRO A 103 3.16 -14.58 -1.34
CA PRO A 103 3.82 -13.82 -2.40
C PRO A 103 2.83 -13.10 -3.31
N ILE A 104 3.31 -11.99 -3.90
CA ILE A 104 2.47 -11.15 -4.76
C ILE A 104 2.10 -11.92 -6.03
N ASP A 105 0.80 -12.07 -6.24
CA ASP A 105 0.25 -12.62 -7.48
C ASP A 105 -0.14 -11.45 -8.39
N LYS A 106 0.38 -11.45 -9.60
CA LYS A 106 0.17 -10.36 -10.55
C LYS A 106 -1.30 -10.10 -10.81
N ASP A 107 -2.07 -11.15 -11.13
CA ASP A 107 -3.47 -11.01 -11.49
C ASP A 107 -4.31 -10.57 -10.30
N GLU A 108 -4.04 -11.10 -9.13
CA GLU A 108 -4.73 -10.69 -7.90
C GLU A 108 -4.47 -9.23 -7.59
N LEU A 109 -3.21 -8.79 -7.69
CA LEU A 109 -2.86 -7.41 -7.40
C LEU A 109 -3.55 -6.45 -8.38
N GLU A 110 -3.51 -6.75 -9.67
CA GLU A 110 -4.16 -5.95 -10.69
C GLU A 110 -5.67 -5.83 -10.44
N GLU A 111 -6.31 -6.95 -10.12
CA GLU A 111 -7.74 -6.98 -9.86
C GLU A 111 -8.11 -6.16 -8.63
N LYS A 112 -7.38 -6.34 -7.53
CA LYS A 112 -7.68 -5.61 -6.30
C LYS A 112 -7.43 -4.11 -6.43
N VAL A 113 -6.36 -3.72 -7.11
CA VAL A 113 -6.09 -2.29 -7.37
C VAL A 113 -7.22 -1.69 -8.20
N SER A 114 -7.62 -2.36 -9.26
CA SER A 114 -8.71 -1.89 -10.12
C SER A 114 -10.01 -1.75 -9.33
N LYS A 115 -10.34 -2.73 -8.50
CA LYS A 115 -11.54 -2.74 -7.66
C LYS A 115 -11.53 -1.57 -6.67
N VAL A 116 -10.41 -1.37 -5.98
CA VAL A 116 -10.28 -0.30 -4.98
C VAL A 116 -10.39 1.07 -5.62
N LEU A 117 -9.77 1.25 -6.78
CA LEU A 117 -9.79 2.55 -7.47
C LEU A 117 -11.16 2.89 -8.05
N ARG A 118 -11.99 1.90 -8.38
CA ARG A 118 -13.37 2.12 -8.85
C ARG A 118 -14.32 2.46 -7.72
N GLY A 119 -14.06 1.92 -6.56
CA GLY A 119 -14.88 2.13 -5.38
C GLY A 119 -14.56 3.41 -4.69
#